data_35e0ac65eaf8d1f0bc347475775ed7cc
#
_entry.id   35e0ac65eaf8d1f0bc347475775ed7cc
#
_cell.length_a   1.000
_cell.length_b   1.000
_cell.length_c   1.000
_cell.angle_alpha   90.00
_cell.angle_beta   90.00
_cell.angle_gamma   90.00
#
_symmetry.space_group_name_H-M   'P 1'
#
loop_
_entity.id
_entity.type
_entity.pdbx_description
1 polymer ?
#
loop_
_entity_poly.entity_id
_entity_poly.type
_entity_poly.pdbx_seq_one_letter_code
_entity_poly.pdbx_strand_id
1 'polypeptide(L)'
;MPTTADLNDGFPATKLFNQGYSYTYDDVIFLPHYIDFPTDSVNLSTNLTRNINLSVPCVASPMDTVTESSMAVSMAALGGIGIIHSNNTVSEQVSLIRSAKSHRIPFACTEIQFVSPDDTISSGDVFDSSRCVFVTKNGSKTDNMLLGFVDRVIWEGLGDKEARVSSYMEKNVVTMPNTCSFEDVAGYLTAKDVDFVPLVSKEGDVVDVVSKADVERIRGFPKVGLPSVGSDGEFLVGASIGTRESDKERLGELVKAGVNVVVIDSSQGNSIYQIEMIKYAKRMFPDLDVIGGNVVTMYQAQNLIQAGVDGLRVGMGSGSICTTQEVCAVGRGQATAVYKVSSVAAHSGIPIIADGGISNSGHIVKALTLGASTVMMGSFLAGSTEAPGAYVYQDGRRVKKYRGMGSLEAMTKGSDARYLGDTAKMKIAQGVVGAVADKGSVLKFIPYTMQAVKQGFQDLGASSLQSAHDLLRSGTLRLEVRTGAAQVEGGVHGLVSYEKKSF
;
A
#
# COMPACT_ATOMS: atom_id res chain seq x y z
N MET A 1 23.59 37.75 25.27
CA MET A 1 23.01 36.48 24.85
C MET A 1 23.86 35.97 23.71
N PRO A 2 24.24 34.66 23.67
CA PRO A 2 24.94 34.12 22.51
C PRO A 2 24.06 34.30 21.26
N THR A 3 24.70 34.65 20.14
CA THR A 3 24.00 34.75 18.87
C THR A 3 23.57 33.35 18.45
N THR A 4 22.49 33.19 17.68
CA THR A 4 22.02 31.88 17.18
C THR A 4 23.11 31.12 16.39
N ALA A 5 24.15 31.80 15.94
CA ALA A 5 25.33 31.21 15.28
C ALA A 5 26.27 30.45 16.26
N ASP A 6 26.18 30.72 17.54
CA ASP A 6 27.02 30.08 18.58
C ASP A 6 26.38 28.81 19.17
N LEU A 7 25.10 28.53 18.85
CA LEU A 7 24.35 27.35 19.28
C LEU A 7 24.50 26.25 18.21
N ASN A 8 25.52 25.41 18.31
CA ASN A 8 25.93 24.44 17.30
C ASN A 8 25.60 23.00 17.69
N ASP A 9 24.34 22.72 18.10
CA ASP A 9 23.88 21.37 18.35
C ASP A 9 23.73 20.56 17.06
N GLY A 10 24.26 19.31 17.04
CA GLY A 10 24.16 18.39 15.93
C GLY A 10 24.77 18.89 14.60
N PHE A 11 24.37 18.26 13.50
CA PHE A 11 24.87 18.57 12.17
C PHE A 11 23.75 18.99 11.19
N PRO A 12 24.01 19.94 10.26
CA PRO A 12 23.16 20.07 9.10
C PRO A 12 23.28 18.81 8.22
N ALA A 13 22.20 18.41 7.55
CA ALA A 13 22.14 17.20 6.74
C ALA A 13 23.26 17.14 5.68
N THR A 14 23.60 18.28 5.07
CA THR A 14 24.70 18.39 4.09
C THR A 14 26.04 17.93 4.67
N LYS A 15 26.35 18.30 5.92
CA LYS A 15 27.58 17.87 6.58
C LYS A 15 27.55 16.39 6.96
N LEU A 16 26.42 15.92 7.50
CA LEU A 16 26.27 14.53 7.93
C LEU A 16 26.39 13.55 6.77
N PHE A 17 25.60 13.73 5.73
CA PHE A 17 25.51 12.76 4.62
C PHE A 17 26.64 12.87 3.58
N ASN A 18 27.58 13.81 3.74
CA ASN A 18 28.76 13.92 2.87
C ASN A 18 30.04 13.31 3.44
N GLN A 19 29.97 12.63 4.58
CA GLN A 19 31.14 12.02 5.25
C GLN A 19 31.53 10.63 4.71
N GLY A 20 30.81 10.09 3.71
CA GLY A 20 31.09 8.78 3.14
C GLY A 20 30.47 7.60 3.88
N TYR A 21 29.74 7.84 4.97
CA TYR A 21 29.03 6.79 5.72
C TYR A 21 27.67 6.48 5.11
N SER A 22 27.17 5.28 5.38
CA SER A 22 25.85 4.81 4.97
C SER A 22 24.98 4.62 6.21
N TYR A 23 23.97 5.47 6.38
CA TYR A 23 23.09 5.51 7.53
C TYR A 23 21.73 4.90 7.23
N THR A 24 21.22 4.12 8.19
CA THR A 24 19.82 3.67 8.26
C THR A 24 18.96 4.73 8.99
N TYR A 25 17.65 4.53 9.05
CA TYR A 25 16.79 5.41 9.87
C TYR A 25 17.09 5.30 11.37
N ASP A 26 17.60 4.16 11.85
CA ASP A 26 17.94 3.98 13.27
C ASP A 26 19.21 4.72 13.67
N ASP A 27 20.12 4.93 12.72
CA ASP A 27 21.39 5.62 12.99
C ASP A 27 21.25 7.13 13.19
N VAL A 28 20.18 7.74 12.67
CA VAL A 28 19.99 9.20 12.71
C VAL A 28 18.79 9.58 13.57
N ILE A 29 18.91 10.76 14.23
CA ILE A 29 17.82 11.38 14.97
C ILE A 29 17.79 12.88 14.66
N PHE A 30 16.60 13.44 14.51
CA PHE A 30 16.42 14.89 14.39
C PHE A 30 16.36 15.51 15.77
N LEU A 31 16.92 16.70 15.89
CA LEU A 31 16.78 17.51 17.08
C LEU A 31 15.45 18.29 17.01
N PRO A 32 14.73 18.44 18.14
CA PRO A 32 13.44 19.14 18.16
C PRO A 32 13.63 20.63 17.85
N HIS A 33 12.58 21.24 17.30
CA HIS A 33 12.56 22.65 16.97
C HIS A 33 11.38 23.39 17.63
N TYR A 34 11.25 24.69 17.40
CA TYR A 34 10.19 25.53 17.96
C TYR A 34 8.80 25.17 17.39
N ILE A 35 7.81 25.03 18.26
CA ILE A 35 6.42 24.68 17.91
C ILE A 35 5.54 25.90 18.17
N ASP A 36 4.81 26.37 17.14
CA ASP A 36 3.85 27.47 17.20
C ASP A 36 2.48 27.13 16.59
N PHE A 37 2.23 25.85 16.33
CA PHE A 37 0.99 25.33 15.74
C PHE A 37 0.55 24.01 16.39
N PRO A 38 -0.76 23.69 16.40
CA PRO A 38 -1.26 22.43 16.89
C PRO A 38 -1.01 21.28 15.90
N THR A 39 -0.92 20.05 16.40
CA THR A 39 -0.68 18.83 15.59
C THR A 39 -1.69 18.68 14.45
N ASP A 40 -2.96 19.03 14.66
CA ASP A 40 -4.02 18.87 13.66
C ASP A 40 -3.84 19.76 12.43
N SER A 41 -3.10 20.87 12.55
CA SER A 41 -2.78 21.75 11.43
C SER A 41 -1.66 21.22 10.54
N VAL A 42 -0.98 20.15 10.94
CA VAL A 42 0.05 19.52 10.10
C VAL A 42 -0.58 18.89 8.87
N ASN A 43 -0.14 19.35 7.70
CA ASN A 43 -0.58 18.86 6.40
C ASN A 43 0.43 17.86 5.83
N LEU A 44 0.02 16.60 5.68
CA LEU A 44 0.83 15.53 5.09
C LEU A 44 0.55 15.30 3.60
N SER A 45 -0.27 16.13 2.95
CA SER A 45 -0.54 16.04 1.51
C SER A 45 0.75 16.18 0.71
N THR A 46 0.89 15.39 -0.35
CA THR A 46 2.13 15.25 -1.10
C THR A 46 1.90 14.74 -2.52
N ASN A 47 2.94 14.73 -3.32
CA ASN A 47 2.93 14.19 -4.66
C ASN A 47 3.54 12.78 -4.70
N LEU A 48 2.82 11.82 -5.28
CA LEU A 48 3.36 10.51 -5.61
C LEU A 48 4.24 10.59 -6.86
N THR A 49 3.75 11.30 -7.86
CA THR A 49 4.39 11.58 -9.15
C THR A 49 4.22 13.07 -9.47
N ARG A 50 4.71 13.52 -10.62
CA ARG A 50 4.50 14.91 -11.06
C ARG A 50 3.03 15.31 -11.14
N ASN A 51 2.13 14.37 -11.44
CA ASN A 51 0.73 14.64 -11.75
C ASN A 51 -0.25 14.05 -10.73
N ILE A 52 0.18 13.11 -9.87
CA ILE A 52 -0.69 12.44 -8.89
C ILE A 52 -0.39 12.97 -7.50
N ASN A 53 -1.40 13.58 -6.89
CA ASN A 53 -1.38 14.04 -5.49
C ASN A 53 -2.04 13.01 -4.58
N LEU A 54 -1.51 12.87 -3.37
CA LEU A 54 -2.05 12.05 -2.29
C LEU A 54 -2.26 12.93 -1.06
N SER A 55 -3.32 12.70 -0.31
CA SER A 55 -3.55 13.36 0.98
C SER A 55 -2.80 12.68 2.13
N VAL A 56 -2.38 11.43 1.93
CA VAL A 56 -1.62 10.61 2.88
C VAL A 56 -0.37 10.07 2.18
N PRO A 57 0.83 10.29 2.72
CA PRO A 57 2.10 9.94 2.07
C PRO A 57 2.43 8.44 2.12
N CYS A 58 1.43 7.58 1.97
CA CYS A 58 1.56 6.13 2.13
C CYS A 58 1.28 5.37 0.83
N VAL A 59 2.19 4.47 0.46
CA VAL A 59 2.09 3.61 -0.71
C VAL A 59 2.22 2.14 -0.29
N ALA A 60 1.27 1.29 -0.69
CA ALA A 60 1.40 -0.15 -0.48
C ALA A 60 2.28 -0.77 -1.59
N SER A 61 3.27 -1.55 -1.16
CA SER A 61 4.31 -2.11 -2.02
C SER A 61 3.77 -3.19 -2.98
N PRO A 62 4.28 -3.27 -4.24
CA PRO A 62 3.88 -4.28 -5.21
C PRO A 62 4.46 -5.66 -4.89
N MET A 63 3.93 -6.28 -3.85
CA MET A 63 4.31 -7.62 -3.39
C MET A 63 3.08 -8.51 -3.29
N ASP A 64 3.19 -9.76 -3.69
CA ASP A 64 2.07 -10.71 -3.76
C ASP A 64 1.54 -11.18 -2.38
N THR A 65 2.15 -10.71 -1.31
CA THR A 65 1.68 -10.86 0.08
C THR A 65 1.30 -9.52 0.73
N VAL A 66 1.19 -8.45 -0.07
CA VAL A 66 0.89 -7.09 0.43
C VAL A 66 -0.26 -6.43 -0.33
N THR A 67 -0.17 -6.34 -1.68
CA THR A 67 -1.08 -5.48 -2.44
C THR A 67 -1.78 -6.20 -3.58
N GLU A 68 -3.04 -6.50 -3.35
CA GLU A 68 -4.05 -6.82 -4.35
C GLU A 68 -5.21 -5.82 -4.26
N SER A 69 -6.37 -6.11 -4.86
CA SER A 69 -7.49 -5.17 -4.97
C SER A 69 -7.95 -4.61 -3.62
N SER A 70 -8.10 -5.44 -2.59
CA SER A 70 -8.55 -5.02 -1.25
C SER A 70 -7.60 -4.00 -0.60
N MET A 71 -6.30 -4.25 -0.64
CA MET A 71 -5.29 -3.30 -0.14
C MET A 71 -5.29 -2.01 -0.98
N ALA A 72 -5.39 -2.12 -2.30
CA ALA A 72 -5.38 -0.95 -3.19
C ALA A 72 -6.57 -0.02 -2.91
N VAL A 73 -7.77 -0.57 -2.80
CA VAL A 73 -9.01 0.17 -2.45
C VAL A 73 -8.85 0.86 -1.10
N SER A 74 -8.33 0.16 -0.11
CA SER A 74 -8.23 0.66 1.26
C SER A 74 -7.22 1.79 1.39
N MET A 75 -6.08 1.63 0.75
CA MET A 75 -5.07 2.67 0.73
C MET A 75 -5.57 3.91 0.01
N ALA A 76 -6.27 3.75 -1.13
CA ALA A 76 -6.87 4.87 -1.85
C ALA A 76 -7.98 5.56 -1.03
N ALA A 77 -8.82 4.80 -0.35
CA ALA A 77 -9.85 5.35 0.53
C ALA A 77 -9.28 6.17 1.70
N LEU A 78 -8.10 5.81 2.19
CA LEU A 78 -7.38 6.57 3.22
C LEU A 78 -6.64 7.80 2.68
N GLY A 79 -6.56 7.96 1.35
CA GLY A 79 -5.83 9.06 0.71
C GLY A 79 -4.38 8.73 0.32
N GLY A 80 -3.98 7.47 0.42
CA GLY A 80 -2.75 6.90 -0.12
C GLY A 80 -2.98 6.20 -1.46
N ILE A 81 -2.16 5.21 -1.81
CA ILE A 81 -2.34 4.39 -3.01
C ILE A 81 -1.75 2.98 -2.82
N GLY A 82 -2.34 1.98 -3.46
CA GLY A 82 -1.78 0.64 -3.58
C GLY A 82 -1.22 0.37 -4.97
N ILE A 83 -0.08 -0.30 -5.03
CA ILE A 83 0.54 -0.74 -6.27
C ILE A 83 0.35 -2.26 -6.39
N ILE A 84 -0.51 -2.69 -7.31
CA ILE A 84 -0.80 -4.12 -7.53
C ILE A 84 0.43 -4.80 -8.15
N HIS A 85 0.82 -5.93 -7.58
CA HIS A 85 2.00 -6.69 -8.00
C HIS A 85 1.84 -7.35 -9.38
N SER A 86 2.98 -7.67 -10.01
CA SER A 86 3.05 -8.38 -11.31
C SER A 86 3.44 -9.87 -11.20
N ASN A 87 3.46 -10.43 -9.97
CA ASN A 87 3.79 -11.84 -9.77
C ASN A 87 2.58 -12.76 -10.01
N ASN A 88 1.92 -12.55 -11.13
CA ASN A 88 0.72 -13.20 -11.60
C ASN A 88 0.65 -13.09 -13.14
N THR A 89 -0.35 -13.72 -13.75
CA THR A 89 -0.63 -13.55 -15.17
C THR A 89 -1.16 -12.14 -15.48
N VAL A 90 -1.09 -11.72 -16.73
CA VAL A 90 -1.65 -10.44 -17.19
C VAL A 90 -3.16 -10.37 -16.89
N SER A 91 -3.88 -11.45 -17.19
CA SER A 91 -5.33 -11.53 -16.94
C SER A 91 -5.70 -11.37 -15.46
N GLU A 92 -4.96 -12.03 -14.55
CA GLU A 92 -5.17 -11.89 -13.11
C GLU A 92 -4.90 -10.47 -12.64
N GLN A 93 -3.81 -9.83 -13.08
CA GLN A 93 -3.49 -8.45 -12.70
C GLN A 93 -4.55 -7.47 -13.22
N VAL A 94 -5.03 -7.64 -14.45
CA VAL A 94 -6.13 -6.87 -15.03
C VAL A 94 -7.42 -7.03 -14.21
N SER A 95 -7.75 -8.28 -13.83
CA SER A 95 -8.91 -8.54 -12.97
C SER A 95 -8.82 -7.83 -11.62
N LEU A 96 -7.65 -7.86 -10.98
CA LEU A 96 -7.41 -7.15 -9.72
C LEU A 96 -7.58 -5.63 -9.86
N ILE A 97 -7.11 -5.02 -10.96
CA ILE A 97 -7.27 -3.60 -11.23
C ILE A 97 -8.75 -3.27 -11.45
N ARG A 98 -9.44 -4.01 -12.30
CA ARG A 98 -10.87 -3.80 -12.55
C ARG A 98 -11.70 -3.95 -11.28
N SER A 99 -11.39 -4.98 -10.47
CA SER A 99 -12.01 -5.14 -9.15
C SER A 99 -11.78 -3.92 -8.27
N ALA A 100 -10.55 -3.41 -8.15
CA ALA A 100 -10.28 -2.22 -7.37
C ALA A 100 -11.02 -0.98 -7.91
N LYS A 101 -11.07 -0.82 -9.23
CA LYS A 101 -11.76 0.29 -9.92
C LYS A 101 -13.28 0.26 -9.77
N SER A 102 -13.87 -0.91 -9.61
CA SER A 102 -15.33 -1.05 -9.44
C SER A 102 -15.82 -0.63 -8.06
N HIS A 103 -14.95 -0.65 -7.04
CA HIS A 103 -15.31 -0.27 -5.68
C HIS A 103 -15.41 1.25 -5.51
N ARG A 104 -16.36 1.68 -4.65
CA ARG A 104 -16.50 3.07 -4.19
C ARG A 104 -16.48 3.14 -2.66
N ILE A 105 -16.66 2.00 -2.01
CA ILE A 105 -16.72 1.85 -0.56
C ILE A 105 -15.60 0.90 -0.16
N PRO A 106 -14.69 1.31 0.73
CA PRO A 106 -13.68 0.42 1.26
C PRO A 106 -14.34 -0.58 2.21
N PHE A 107 -14.13 -1.86 1.97
CA PHE A 107 -14.62 -2.95 2.81
C PHE A 107 -16.11 -3.11 2.94
N ALA A 108 -16.68 -3.64 1.96
CA ALA A 108 -17.85 -4.42 2.14
C ALA A 108 -17.51 -5.81 2.74
N CYS A 109 -18.50 -6.46 3.29
CA CYS A 109 -18.34 -7.72 4.00
C CYS A 109 -17.63 -8.78 3.13
N THR A 110 -16.42 -9.15 3.52
CA THR A 110 -15.60 -10.16 2.82
C THR A 110 -16.07 -11.58 3.07
N GLU A 111 -17.01 -11.78 4.00
CA GLU A 111 -17.40 -13.09 4.52
C GLU A 111 -18.72 -13.62 3.95
N ILE A 112 -19.36 -12.88 3.03
CA ILE A 112 -20.60 -13.32 2.39
C ILE A 112 -20.30 -14.46 1.41
N GLN A 113 -21.07 -15.54 1.57
CA GLN A 113 -20.99 -16.70 0.69
C GLN A 113 -21.85 -16.50 -0.56
N PHE A 114 -21.38 -17.05 -1.66
CA PHE A 114 -22.06 -17.05 -2.96
C PHE A 114 -22.26 -18.48 -3.43
N VAL A 115 -23.45 -18.76 -3.93
CA VAL A 115 -23.83 -20.08 -4.48
C VAL A 115 -24.48 -19.92 -5.84
N SER A 116 -24.49 -20.98 -6.62
CA SER A 116 -25.23 -21.03 -7.87
C SER A 116 -26.68 -21.53 -7.64
N PRO A 117 -27.60 -21.26 -8.58
CA PRO A 117 -28.96 -21.80 -8.48
C PRO A 117 -29.04 -23.33 -8.44
N ASP A 118 -28.03 -24.00 -8.98
CA ASP A 118 -27.96 -25.46 -9.05
C ASP A 118 -27.30 -26.11 -7.84
N ASP A 119 -26.70 -25.32 -6.96
CA ASP A 119 -26.09 -25.81 -5.72
C ASP A 119 -27.16 -26.22 -4.69
N THR A 120 -26.72 -27.02 -3.72
CA THR A 120 -27.47 -27.36 -2.50
C THR A 120 -26.72 -26.84 -1.28
N ILE A 121 -27.46 -26.36 -0.28
CA ILE A 121 -26.90 -25.91 1.01
C ILE A 121 -27.21 -26.99 2.03
N SER A 122 -26.28 -27.94 2.18
CA SER A 122 -26.48 -29.11 3.07
C SER A 122 -26.18 -28.82 4.54
N SER A 123 -25.37 -27.77 4.84
CA SER A 123 -24.97 -27.37 6.20
C SER A 123 -25.27 -25.89 6.48
N GLY A 124 -25.67 -25.61 7.71
CA GLY A 124 -25.90 -24.26 8.21
C GLY A 124 -24.62 -23.42 8.39
N ASP A 125 -23.43 -24.02 8.30
CA ASP A 125 -22.13 -23.36 8.47
C ASP A 125 -21.91 -22.23 7.45
N VAL A 126 -22.58 -22.34 6.29
CA VAL A 126 -22.58 -21.32 5.23
C VAL A 126 -23.15 -19.98 5.73
N PHE A 127 -23.99 -20.00 6.76
CA PHE A 127 -24.60 -18.82 7.38
C PHE A 127 -23.88 -18.33 8.64
N ASP A 128 -22.77 -18.96 9.05
CA ASP A 128 -22.08 -18.60 10.29
C ASP A 128 -21.41 -17.23 10.22
N SER A 129 -20.99 -16.82 9.04
CA SER A 129 -20.38 -15.52 8.80
C SER A 129 -21.38 -14.45 8.35
N SER A 130 -22.58 -14.84 7.88
CA SER A 130 -23.61 -13.93 7.37
C SER A 130 -24.99 -14.57 7.48
N ARG A 131 -26.02 -13.74 7.79
CA ARG A 131 -27.41 -14.22 7.87
C ARG A 131 -27.99 -14.67 6.53
N CYS A 132 -27.31 -14.34 5.42
CA CYS A 132 -27.76 -14.66 4.09
C CYS A 132 -26.63 -15.13 3.19
N VAL A 133 -27.00 -15.84 2.14
CA VAL A 133 -26.14 -16.30 1.05
C VAL A 133 -26.69 -15.72 -0.25
N PHE A 134 -25.83 -15.11 -1.07
CA PHE A 134 -26.25 -14.58 -2.36
C PHE A 134 -26.17 -15.64 -3.45
N VAL A 135 -27.14 -15.57 -4.34
CA VAL A 135 -27.24 -16.49 -5.48
C VAL A 135 -26.83 -15.73 -6.73
N THR A 136 -25.73 -16.18 -7.34
CA THR A 136 -25.23 -15.64 -8.59
C THR A 136 -25.20 -16.75 -9.64
N LYS A 137 -25.09 -16.38 -10.91
CA LYS A 137 -25.23 -17.33 -12.03
C LYS A 137 -24.27 -18.53 -11.93
N ASN A 138 -23.05 -18.33 -11.42
CA ASN A 138 -22.04 -19.40 -11.31
C ASN A 138 -21.51 -19.61 -9.88
N GLY A 139 -22.14 -19.03 -8.86
CA GLY A 139 -21.73 -19.20 -7.48
C GLY A 139 -20.49 -18.41 -7.05
N SER A 140 -20.02 -17.46 -7.83
CA SER A 140 -18.87 -16.60 -7.47
C SER A 140 -19.28 -15.14 -7.28
N LYS A 141 -18.46 -14.37 -6.55
CA LYS A 141 -18.68 -12.93 -6.33
C LYS A 141 -18.40 -12.10 -7.58
N THR A 142 -17.33 -12.41 -8.29
CA THR A 142 -16.81 -11.56 -9.38
C THR A 142 -17.40 -11.91 -10.74
N ASP A 143 -17.64 -10.87 -11.55
CA ASP A 143 -18.15 -10.95 -12.94
C ASP A 143 -19.41 -11.83 -13.05
N ASN A 144 -20.41 -11.57 -12.18
CA ASN A 144 -21.49 -12.50 -12.04
C ASN A 144 -22.83 -11.84 -11.66
N MET A 145 -23.82 -12.10 -12.50
CA MET A 145 -25.16 -11.55 -12.32
C MET A 145 -25.82 -12.05 -11.03
N LEU A 146 -26.35 -11.13 -10.22
CA LEU A 146 -27.13 -11.44 -9.05
C LEU A 146 -28.50 -11.98 -9.46
N LEU A 147 -28.85 -13.17 -8.98
CA LEU A 147 -30.12 -13.85 -9.29
C LEU A 147 -31.07 -13.86 -8.09
N GLY A 148 -30.55 -13.81 -6.87
CA GLY A 148 -31.34 -13.90 -5.66
C GLY A 148 -30.49 -13.98 -4.40
N PHE A 149 -31.15 -14.29 -3.31
CA PHE A 149 -30.48 -14.60 -2.03
C PHE A 149 -31.27 -15.66 -1.27
N VAL A 150 -30.60 -16.27 -0.28
CA VAL A 150 -31.23 -17.18 0.68
C VAL A 150 -30.97 -16.63 2.07
N ASP A 151 -32.03 -16.31 2.81
CA ASP A 151 -31.92 -15.98 4.23
C ASP A 151 -31.84 -17.27 5.04
N ARG A 152 -31.11 -17.24 6.16
CA ARG A 152 -30.97 -18.37 7.08
C ARG A 152 -32.34 -18.91 7.55
N VAL A 153 -33.30 -18.03 7.81
CA VAL A 153 -34.66 -18.41 8.28
C VAL A 153 -35.40 -19.22 7.21
N ILE A 154 -35.28 -18.79 5.94
CA ILE A 154 -35.85 -19.53 4.80
C ILE A 154 -35.27 -20.95 4.76
N TRP A 155 -33.91 -21.04 4.81
CA TRP A 155 -33.22 -22.31 4.79
C TRP A 155 -33.54 -23.19 5.98
N GLU A 156 -33.61 -22.67 7.20
CA GLU A 156 -33.96 -23.43 8.40
C GLU A 156 -35.39 -24.02 8.31
N GLY A 157 -36.31 -23.31 7.65
CA GLY A 157 -37.69 -23.72 7.43
C GLY A 157 -37.89 -24.80 6.37
N LEU A 158 -36.83 -25.18 5.59
CA LEU A 158 -36.96 -26.20 4.56
C LEU A 158 -37.12 -27.60 5.16
N GLY A 159 -38.07 -28.33 4.62
CA GLY A 159 -38.27 -29.76 4.93
C GLY A 159 -37.22 -30.68 4.27
N ASP A 160 -36.71 -30.27 3.13
CA ASP A 160 -35.67 -30.98 2.37
C ASP A 160 -34.43 -30.07 2.23
N LYS A 161 -33.36 -30.41 2.90
CA LYS A 161 -32.06 -29.68 2.85
C LYS A 161 -31.23 -29.98 1.60
N GLU A 162 -31.59 -31.01 0.86
CA GLU A 162 -30.93 -31.37 -0.42
C GLU A 162 -31.61 -30.70 -1.63
N ALA A 163 -32.65 -29.88 -1.40
CA ALA A 163 -33.29 -29.11 -2.45
C ALA A 163 -32.30 -28.10 -3.10
N ARG A 164 -32.43 -27.92 -4.41
CA ARG A 164 -31.62 -26.91 -5.13
C ARG A 164 -31.99 -25.50 -4.69
N VAL A 165 -31.00 -24.64 -4.58
CA VAL A 165 -31.14 -23.22 -4.21
C VAL A 165 -32.18 -22.51 -5.07
N SER A 166 -32.25 -22.80 -6.37
CA SER A 166 -33.23 -22.22 -7.31
C SER A 166 -34.69 -22.44 -6.92
N SER A 167 -34.98 -23.47 -6.11
CA SER A 167 -36.35 -23.79 -5.70
C SER A 167 -36.90 -22.96 -4.52
N TYR A 168 -35.98 -22.35 -3.73
CA TYR A 168 -36.36 -21.63 -2.50
C TYR A 168 -35.68 -20.26 -2.36
N MET A 169 -34.76 -19.87 -3.27
CA MET A 169 -34.14 -18.54 -3.23
C MET A 169 -35.16 -17.43 -3.43
N GLU A 170 -34.97 -16.32 -2.73
CA GLU A 170 -35.73 -15.11 -2.95
C GLU A 170 -35.13 -14.32 -4.12
N LYS A 171 -35.98 -14.00 -5.14
CA LYS A 171 -35.53 -13.36 -6.39
C LYS A 171 -35.60 -11.84 -6.33
N ASN A 172 -36.38 -11.28 -5.41
CA ASN A 172 -36.57 -9.84 -5.28
C ASN A 172 -35.48 -9.23 -4.39
N VAL A 173 -34.26 -9.17 -4.91
CA VAL A 173 -33.15 -8.52 -4.20
C VAL A 173 -33.17 -7.02 -4.53
N VAL A 174 -33.26 -6.21 -3.49
CA VAL A 174 -33.06 -4.77 -3.68
C VAL A 174 -31.57 -4.49 -3.74
N THR A 175 -31.15 -3.84 -4.81
CA THR A 175 -29.74 -3.50 -5.09
C THR A 175 -29.56 -2.00 -5.21
N MET A 176 -28.31 -1.54 -5.05
CA MET A 176 -27.91 -0.18 -5.38
C MET A 176 -26.80 -0.20 -6.45
N PRO A 177 -26.70 0.88 -7.27
CA PRO A 177 -25.56 1.00 -8.19
C PRO A 177 -24.22 1.04 -7.42
N ASN A 178 -23.20 0.40 -7.96
CA ASN A 178 -21.85 0.45 -7.40
C ASN A 178 -21.21 1.85 -7.43
N THR A 179 -21.85 2.81 -8.11
CA THR A 179 -21.43 4.22 -8.16
C THR A 179 -21.95 5.08 -6.99
N CYS A 180 -22.79 4.51 -6.11
CA CYS A 180 -23.29 5.21 -4.93
C CYS A 180 -22.15 5.51 -3.95
N SER A 181 -22.26 6.67 -3.28
CA SER A 181 -21.34 7.03 -2.21
C SER A 181 -21.59 6.18 -0.94
N PHE A 182 -20.61 6.17 -0.05
CA PHE A 182 -20.76 5.52 1.26
C PHE A 182 -21.97 6.05 2.04
N GLU A 183 -22.20 7.39 1.99
CA GLU A 183 -23.31 8.01 2.74
C GLU A 183 -24.68 7.68 2.12
N ASP A 184 -24.77 7.53 0.79
CA ASP A 184 -25.98 7.08 0.12
C ASP A 184 -26.37 5.67 0.58
N VAL A 185 -25.39 4.75 0.60
CA VAL A 185 -25.59 3.37 1.04
C VAL A 185 -25.96 3.30 2.51
N ALA A 186 -25.24 4.03 3.35
CA ALA A 186 -25.51 4.09 4.79
C ALA A 186 -26.90 4.67 5.09
N GLY A 187 -27.29 5.74 4.38
CA GLY A 187 -28.62 6.33 4.45
C GLY A 187 -29.72 5.35 4.03
N TYR A 188 -29.49 4.61 2.94
CA TYR A 188 -30.43 3.61 2.45
C TYR A 188 -30.65 2.49 3.46
N LEU A 189 -29.57 1.86 4.00
CA LEU A 189 -29.63 0.80 5.00
C LEU A 189 -30.42 1.25 6.24
N THR A 190 -30.23 2.49 6.67
CA THR A 190 -30.94 3.06 7.81
C THR A 190 -32.41 3.34 7.50
N ALA A 191 -32.71 3.99 6.36
CA ALA A 191 -34.07 4.41 5.99
C ALA A 191 -34.99 3.22 5.67
N LYS A 192 -34.44 2.15 5.10
CA LYS A 192 -35.20 0.94 4.73
C LYS A 192 -35.18 -0.14 5.81
N ASP A 193 -34.38 0.05 6.85
CA ASP A 193 -34.16 -0.91 7.95
C ASP A 193 -33.77 -2.31 7.46
N VAL A 194 -32.91 -2.37 6.44
CA VAL A 194 -32.35 -3.61 5.89
C VAL A 194 -30.94 -3.81 6.39
N ASP A 195 -30.54 -5.06 6.61
CA ASP A 195 -29.24 -5.38 7.23
C ASP A 195 -28.08 -5.32 6.23
N PHE A 196 -28.37 -5.47 4.94
CA PHE A 196 -27.39 -5.45 3.86
C PHE A 196 -28.00 -4.96 2.55
N VAL A 197 -27.16 -4.48 1.65
CA VAL A 197 -27.52 -4.13 0.26
C VAL A 197 -26.39 -4.51 -0.71
N PRO A 198 -26.68 -5.32 -1.74
CA PRO A 198 -25.74 -5.57 -2.83
C PRO A 198 -25.53 -4.32 -3.69
N LEU A 199 -24.27 -4.05 -4.03
CA LEU A 199 -23.89 -3.05 -5.01
C LEU A 199 -23.64 -3.75 -6.34
N VAL A 200 -24.31 -3.30 -7.38
CA VAL A 200 -24.25 -3.95 -8.70
C VAL A 200 -23.73 -3.01 -9.77
N SER A 201 -23.07 -3.57 -10.77
CA SER A 201 -22.66 -2.87 -11.99
C SER A 201 -23.88 -2.51 -12.85
N LYS A 202 -23.66 -1.75 -13.92
CA LYS A 202 -24.73 -1.46 -14.92
C LYS A 202 -25.26 -2.72 -15.60
N GLU A 203 -24.45 -3.74 -15.67
CA GLU A 203 -24.75 -5.05 -16.26
C GLU A 203 -25.50 -5.97 -15.26
N GLY A 204 -25.61 -5.55 -14.00
CA GLY A 204 -26.27 -6.32 -12.93
C GLY A 204 -25.33 -7.29 -12.19
N ASP A 205 -24.04 -7.23 -12.45
CA ASP A 205 -23.05 -8.05 -11.75
C ASP A 205 -22.78 -7.53 -10.35
N VAL A 206 -22.65 -8.43 -9.38
CA VAL A 206 -22.33 -8.06 -8.00
C VAL A 206 -20.91 -7.56 -7.91
N VAL A 207 -20.76 -6.31 -7.54
CA VAL A 207 -19.46 -5.69 -7.25
C VAL A 207 -19.12 -5.88 -5.78
N ASP A 208 -20.08 -5.56 -4.91
CA ASP A 208 -19.89 -5.65 -3.47
C ASP A 208 -21.24 -5.85 -2.72
N VAL A 209 -21.15 -6.13 -1.43
CA VAL A 209 -22.32 -6.17 -0.53
C VAL A 209 -21.96 -5.42 0.74
N VAL A 210 -22.75 -4.43 1.10
CA VAL A 210 -22.53 -3.59 2.29
C VAL A 210 -23.59 -3.91 3.34
N SER A 211 -23.15 -4.15 4.56
CA SER A 211 -24.01 -4.38 5.73
C SER A 211 -24.07 -3.17 6.67
N LYS A 212 -25.08 -3.12 7.55
CA LYS A 212 -25.10 -2.14 8.66
C LYS A 212 -23.84 -2.23 9.54
N ALA A 213 -23.34 -3.44 9.79
CA ALA A 213 -22.12 -3.64 10.56
C ALA A 213 -20.88 -3.05 9.86
N ASP A 214 -20.82 -3.11 8.50
CA ASP A 214 -19.77 -2.46 7.73
C ASP A 214 -19.85 -0.95 7.87
N VAL A 215 -21.06 -0.37 7.81
CA VAL A 215 -21.26 1.07 7.97
C VAL A 215 -20.82 1.54 9.35
N GLU A 216 -21.21 0.84 10.40
CA GLU A 216 -20.78 1.17 11.78
C GLU A 216 -19.28 1.07 11.95
N ARG A 217 -18.68 -0.01 11.41
CA ARG A 217 -17.24 -0.24 11.45
C ARG A 217 -16.47 0.86 10.70
N ILE A 218 -16.88 1.21 9.47
CA ILE A 218 -16.22 2.23 8.65
C ILE A 218 -16.38 3.62 9.28
N ARG A 219 -17.55 3.95 9.83
CA ARG A 219 -17.76 5.20 10.58
C ARG A 219 -16.93 5.31 11.83
N GLY A 220 -16.65 4.17 12.48
CA GLY A 220 -15.79 4.10 13.67
C GLY A 220 -14.30 4.30 13.38
N PHE A 221 -13.87 4.31 12.11
CA PHE A 221 -12.46 4.55 11.77
C PHE A 221 -12.14 6.05 11.70
N PRO A 222 -10.98 6.47 12.26
CA PRO A 222 -10.54 7.86 12.17
C PRO A 222 -10.31 8.28 10.71
N LYS A 223 -10.78 9.45 10.33
CA LYS A 223 -10.46 10.06 9.03
C LYS A 223 -9.07 10.67 9.09
N VAL A 224 -8.23 10.41 8.08
CA VAL A 224 -6.85 10.91 8.03
C VAL A 224 -6.57 11.79 6.83
N GLY A 225 -7.29 11.62 5.74
CA GLY A 225 -7.16 12.40 4.52
C GLY A 225 -8.38 12.24 3.61
N LEU A 226 -8.38 12.96 2.50
CA LEU A 226 -9.37 12.78 1.44
C LEU A 226 -9.00 11.54 0.63
N PRO A 227 -9.97 10.74 0.19
CA PRO A 227 -9.72 9.59 -0.69
C PRO A 227 -8.97 10.00 -1.97
N SER A 228 -8.07 9.13 -2.41
CA SER A 228 -7.36 9.26 -3.69
C SER A 228 -8.26 8.75 -4.81
N VAL A 229 -8.95 9.66 -5.48
CA VAL A 229 -9.90 9.37 -6.56
C VAL A 229 -9.55 10.15 -7.83
N GLY A 230 -9.86 9.56 -8.98
CA GLY A 230 -9.79 10.23 -10.28
C GLY A 230 -10.94 11.19 -10.50
N SER A 231 -10.93 11.89 -11.63
CA SER A 231 -12.02 12.78 -12.04
C SER A 231 -13.35 12.05 -12.30
N ASP A 232 -13.29 10.76 -12.52
CA ASP A 232 -14.43 9.84 -12.69
C ASP A 232 -15.00 9.33 -11.35
N GLY A 233 -14.40 9.72 -10.22
CA GLY A 233 -14.76 9.25 -8.89
C GLY A 233 -14.25 7.85 -8.56
N GLU A 234 -13.45 7.23 -9.42
CA GLU A 234 -12.84 5.93 -9.17
C GLU A 234 -11.59 6.04 -8.32
N PHE A 235 -11.35 5.06 -7.46
CA PHE A 235 -10.12 5.00 -6.68
C PHE A 235 -8.88 4.96 -7.58
N LEU A 236 -7.84 5.71 -7.21
CA LEU A 236 -6.55 5.64 -7.89
C LEU A 236 -5.87 4.31 -7.56
N VAL A 237 -5.44 3.62 -8.60
CA VAL A 237 -4.77 2.33 -8.51
C VAL A 237 -3.49 2.35 -9.32
N GLY A 238 -2.39 1.92 -8.70
CA GLY A 238 -1.14 1.66 -9.39
C GLY A 238 -0.93 0.17 -9.67
N ALA A 239 -0.05 -0.13 -10.61
CA ALA A 239 0.38 -1.50 -10.88
C ALA A 239 1.87 -1.56 -11.22
N SER A 240 2.52 -2.67 -10.88
CA SER A 240 3.90 -2.90 -11.29
C SER A 240 3.98 -3.69 -12.61
N ILE A 241 5.03 -3.42 -13.36
CA ILE A 241 5.45 -4.19 -14.53
C ILE A 241 6.96 -4.47 -14.45
N GLY A 242 7.43 -5.47 -15.18
CA GLY A 242 8.86 -5.73 -15.36
C GLY A 242 9.46 -4.93 -16.52
N THR A 243 10.59 -5.43 -17.02
CA THR A 243 11.36 -4.78 -18.09
C THR A 243 11.53 -5.67 -19.33
N ARG A 244 10.82 -6.81 -19.39
CA ARG A 244 10.87 -7.76 -20.51
C ARG A 244 10.00 -7.29 -21.66
N GLU A 245 10.19 -7.84 -22.84
CA GLU A 245 9.37 -7.55 -24.02
C GLU A 245 7.88 -7.88 -23.78
N SER A 246 7.60 -8.97 -23.07
CA SER A 246 6.23 -9.35 -22.68
C SER A 246 5.55 -8.35 -21.73
N ASP A 247 6.31 -7.54 -21.01
CA ASP A 247 5.76 -6.49 -20.13
C ASP A 247 5.20 -5.30 -20.93
N LYS A 248 5.54 -5.14 -22.20
CA LYS A 248 4.92 -4.15 -23.09
C LYS A 248 3.46 -4.47 -23.38
N GLU A 249 3.17 -5.76 -23.64
CA GLU A 249 1.79 -6.23 -23.78
C GLU A 249 1.03 -6.08 -22.46
N ARG A 250 1.63 -6.51 -21.36
CA ARG A 250 1.09 -6.31 -20.00
C ARG A 250 0.71 -4.84 -19.77
N LEU A 251 1.62 -3.91 -20.04
CA LEU A 251 1.37 -2.49 -19.91
C LEU A 251 0.13 -2.03 -20.69
N GLY A 252 -0.01 -2.44 -21.93
CA GLY A 252 -1.19 -2.12 -22.76
C GLY A 252 -2.50 -2.60 -22.15
N GLU A 253 -2.53 -3.82 -21.61
CA GLU A 253 -3.73 -4.37 -20.95
C GLU A 253 -4.04 -3.68 -19.61
N LEU A 254 -3.03 -3.30 -18.84
CA LEU A 254 -3.22 -2.52 -17.59
C LEU A 254 -3.79 -1.13 -17.86
N VAL A 255 -3.33 -0.46 -18.93
CA VAL A 255 -3.88 0.84 -19.35
C VAL A 255 -5.35 0.72 -19.75
N LYS A 256 -5.71 -0.31 -20.51
CA LYS A 256 -7.12 -0.61 -20.86
C LYS A 256 -7.97 -0.92 -19.63
N ALA A 257 -7.37 -1.46 -18.57
CA ALA A 257 -8.04 -1.74 -17.30
C ALA A 257 -8.22 -0.49 -16.41
N GLY A 258 -7.65 0.67 -16.80
CA GLY A 258 -7.80 1.94 -16.10
C GLY A 258 -6.74 2.19 -15.02
N VAL A 259 -5.54 1.58 -15.10
CA VAL A 259 -4.44 1.88 -14.17
C VAL A 259 -4.07 3.37 -14.26
N ASN A 260 -3.81 4.00 -13.11
CA ASN A 260 -3.48 5.43 -13.06
C ASN A 260 -1.98 5.71 -13.08
N VAL A 261 -1.18 4.77 -12.59
CA VAL A 261 0.28 4.89 -12.54
C VAL A 261 0.92 3.51 -12.63
N VAL A 262 2.04 3.41 -13.31
CA VAL A 262 2.83 2.17 -13.37
C VAL A 262 4.17 2.34 -12.68
N VAL A 263 4.59 1.31 -11.97
CA VAL A 263 5.92 1.16 -11.38
C VAL A 263 6.70 0.15 -12.21
N ILE A 264 7.78 0.57 -12.82
CA ILE A 264 8.72 -0.36 -13.47
C ILE A 264 9.59 -0.95 -12.36
N ASP A 265 9.27 -2.18 -11.96
CA ASP A 265 9.83 -2.83 -10.78
C ASP A 265 11.06 -3.67 -11.12
N SER A 266 12.23 -3.15 -10.76
CA SER A 266 13.50 -3.85 -10.87
C SER A 266 14.31 -3.67 -9.59
N SER A 267 15.06 -4.70 -9.18
CA SER A 267 15.95 -4.62 -8.01
C SER A 267 17.07 -3.60 -8.23
N GLN A 268 17.51 -3.42 -9.49
CA GLN A 268 18.45 -2.41 -9.96
C GLN A 268 17.83 -1.65 -11.11
N GLY A 269 17.34 -0.43 -10.83
CA GLY A 269 16.63 0.39 -11.82
C GLY A 269 17.51 0.99 -12.89
N ASN A 270 18.78 1.26 -12.58
CA ASN A 270 19.71 1.85 -13.54
C ASN A 270 20.25 0.80 -14.54
N SER A 271 19.38 0.34 -15.41
CA SER A 271 19.69 -0.63 -16.48
C SER A 271 19.17 -0.15 -17.81
N ILE A 272 19.79 -0.62 -18.90
CA ILE A 272 19.30 -0.33 -20.24
C ILE A 272 17.86 -0.81 -20.43
N TYR A 273 17.51 -1.95 -19.85
CA TYR A 273 16.17 -2.54 -19.94
C TYR A 273 15.10 -1.63 -19.31
N GLN A 274 15.38 -1.06 -18.14
CA GLN A 274 14.43 -0.15 -17.50
C GLN A 274 14.35 1.19 -18.25
N ILE A 275 15.48 1.75 -18.66
CA ILE A 275 15.52 2.99 -19.44
C ILE A 275 14.71 2.87 -20.73
N GLU A 276 14.85 1.76 -21.47
CA GLU A 276 14.07 1.53 -22.69
C GLU A 276 12.58 1.30 -22.41
N MET A 277 12.23 0.62 -21.30
CA MET A 277 10.83 0.45 -20.89
C MET A 277 10.18 1.78 -20.50
N ILE A 278 10.90 2.67 -19.77
CA ILE A 278 10.43 4.03 -19.44
C ILE A 278 10.13 4.81 -20.72
N LYS A 279 11.09 4.85 -21.65
CA LYS A 279 10.93 5.55 -22.94
C LYS A 279 9.78 4.97 -23.77
N TYR A 280 9.63 3.64 -23.77
CA TYR A 280 8.51 2.98 -24.42
C TYR A 280 7.17 3.38 -23.80
N ALA A 281 7.03 3.29 -22.50
CA ALA A 281 5.80 3.63 -21.78
C ALA A 281 5.40 5.11 -22.03
N LYS A 282 6.32 6.04 -21.90
CA LYS A 282 6.07 7.48 -22.13
C LYS A 282 5.75 7.81 -23.59
N ARG A 283 6.29 7.06 -24.54
CA ARG A 283 5.97 7.25 -25.97
C ARG A 283 4.58 6.69 -26.32
N MET A 284 4.25 5.50 -25.80
CA MET A 284 2.99 4.83 -26.14
C MET A 284 1.79 5.36 -25.36
N PHE A 285 2.03 5.82 -24.12
CA PHE A 285 1.00 6.28 -23.18
C PHE A 285 1.49 7.59 -22.51
N PRO A 286 1.51 8.73 -23.22
CA PRO A 286 2.09 9.99 -22.73
C PRO A 286 1.47 10.51 -21.44
N ASP A 287 0.17 10.25 -21.23
CA ASP A 287 -0.61 10.70 -20.06
C ASP A 287 -0.46 9.77 -18.85
N LEU A 288 0.13 8.58 -19.04
CA LEU A 288 0.37 7.65 -17.95
C LEU A 288 1.61 8.05 -17.16
N ASP A 289 1.47 8.16 -15.84
CA ASP A 289 2.60 8.38 -14.97
C ASP A 289 3.44 7.11 -14.78
N VAL A 290 4.75 7.27 -14.86
CA VAL A 290 5.73 6.18 -14.77
C VAL A 290 6.68 6.42 -13.61
N ILE A 291 6.71 5.50 -12.67
CA ILE A 291 7.67 5.46 -11.57
C ILE A 291 8.77 4.46 -11.92
N GLY A 292 10.00 4.94 -11.92
CA GLY A 292 11.20 4.10 -12.14
C GLY A 292 11.91 3.76 -10.83
N GLY A 293 12.54 2.60 -10.77
CA GLY A 293 13.32 2.17 -9.60
C GLY A 293 13.65 0.67 -9.62
N ASN A 294 14.42 0.18 -8.63
CA ASN A 294 14.86 0.98 -7.49
C ASN A 294 16.25 1.61 -7.73
N VAL A 295 16.46 2.75 -7.11
CA VAL A 295 17.74 3.48 -7.14
C VAL A 295 18.19 3.84 -5.72
N VAL A 296 19.49 4.01 -5.49
CA VAL A 296 20.07 4.43 -4.20
C VAL A 296 21.19 5.46 -4.34
N THR A 297 21.56 5.85 -5.56
CA THR A 297 22.61 6.83 -5.83
C THR A 297 22.10 7.98 -6.68
N MET A 298 22.78 9.12 -6.58
CA MET A 298 22.50 10.30 -7.39
C MET A 298 22.62 10.01 -8.88
N TYR A 299 23.66 9.25 -9.27
CA TYR A 299 23.90 8.86 -10.64
C TYR A 299 22.78 8.00 -11.24
N GLN A 300 22.33 6.97 -10.49
CA GLN A 300 21.20 6.13 -10.91
C GLN A 300 19.93 6.96 -11.09
N ALA A 301 19.63 7.85 -10.13
CA ALA A 301 18.48 8.74 -10.18
C ALA A 301 18.51 9.65 -11.42
N GLN A 302 19.65 10.26 -11.70
CA GLN A 302 19.82 11.16 -12.84
C GLN A 302 19.55 10.45 -14.18
N ASN A 303 20.01 9.21 -14.33
CA ASN A 303 19.77 8.43 -15.56
C ASN A 303 18.27 8.14 -15.76
N LEU A 304 17.53 7.79 -14.70
CA LEU A 304 16.10 7.55 -14.83
C LEU A 304 15.30 8.85 -15.03
N ILE A 305 15.72 9.96 -14.42
CA ILE A 305 15.12 11.28 -14.66
C ILE A 305 15.28 11.66 -16.13
N GLN A 306 16.48 11.46 -16.71
CA GLN A 306 16.73 11.71 -18.13
C GLN A 306 15.94 10.78 -19.05
N ALA A 307 15.61 9.58 -18.60
CA ALA A 307 14.75 8.65 -19.34
C ALA A 307 13.26 9.08 -19.35
N GLY A 308 12.85 10.00 -18.46
CA GLY A 308 11.52 10.61 -18.47
C GLY A 308 10.55 10.07 -17.41
N VAL A 309 11.05 9.59 -16.27
CA VAL A 309 10.16 9.16 -15.16
C VAL A 309 9.40 10.33 -14.54
N ASP A 310 8.22 10.04 -14.00
CA ASP A 310 7.38 10.98 -13.27
C ASP A 310 7.54 10.85 -11.73
N GLY A 311 8.18 9.77 -11.29
CA GLY A 311 8.53 9.50 -9.89
C GLY A 311 9.69 8.51 -9.79
N LEU A 312 10.40 8.51 -8.66
CA LEU A 312 11.53 7.60 -8.39
C LEU A 312 11.28 6.76 -7.16
N ARG A 313 11.48 5.45 -7.27
CA ARG A 313 11.44 4.51 -6.13
C ARG A 313 12.85 4.27 -5.62
N VAL A 314 13.06 4.55 -4.32
CA VAL A 314 14.38 4.64 -3.68
C VAL A 314 14.53 3.58 -2.61
N GLY A 315 15.50 2.68 -2.76
CA GLY A 315 15.85 1.66 -1.78
C GLY A 315 16.41 0.40 -2.41
N MET A 316 17.49 -0.14 -1.84
CA MET A 316 18.10 -1.41 -2.28
C MET A 316 18.70 -2.12 -1.08
N GLY A 317 18.19 -3.31 -0.79
CA GLY A 317 18.65 -4.13 0.31
C GLY A 317 18.21 -3.66 1.70
N SER A 318 17.28 -2.69 1.81
CA SER A 318 16.79 -2.11 3.07
C SER A 318 15.50 -2.78 3.61
N GLY A 319 14.83 -3.62 2.81
CA GLY A 319 13.62 -4.32 3.23
C GLY A 319 13.91 -5.39 4.30
N SER A 320 13.01 -5.54 5.27
CA SER A 320 13.16 -6.49 6.40
C SER A 320 13.30 -7.97 5.98
N ILE A 321 12.99 -8.28 4.74
CA ILE A 321 12.97 -9.62 4.15
C ILE A 321 14.01 -9.76 3.02
N CYS A 322 14.85 -8.72 2.82
CA CYS A 322 15.81 -8.64 1.74
C CYS A 322 17.19 -9.09 2.19
N THR A 323 17.86 -9.94 1.39
CA THR A 323 19.23 -10.39 1.60
C THR A 323 20.19 -9.93 0.50
N THR A 324 19.78 -8.94 -0.31
CA THR A 324 20.58 -8.45 -1.45
C THR A 324 21.98 -7.97 -1.02
N GLN A 325 22.08 -7.29 0.13
CA GLN A 325 23.39 -6.78 0.60
C GLN A 325 24.35 -7.91 0.98
N GLU A 326 23.84 -8.99 1.57
CA GLU A 326 24.64 -10.18 1.90
C GLU A 326 25.04 -10.97 0.65
N VAL A 327 24.09 -11.17 -0.26
CA VAL A 327 24.27 -12.04 -1.43
C VAL A 327 25.06 -11.35 -2.54
N CYS A 328 24.82 -10.06 -2.77
CA CYS A 328 25.38 -9.34 -3.91
C CYS A 328 26.39 -8.26 -3.52
N ALA A 329 26.57 -7.99 -2.22
CA ALA A 329 27.47 -6.95 -1.70
C ALA A 329 27.12 -5.52 -2.24
N VAL A 330 25.86 -5.28 -2.66
CA VAL A 330 25.37 -3.98 -3.14
C VAL A 330 24.14 -3.56 -2.36
N GLY A 331 23.99 -2.26 -2.17
CA GLY A 331 22.90 -1.65 -1.44
C GLY A 331 23.35 -0.36 -0.77
N ARG A 332 22.47 0.21 0.04
CA ARG A 332 22.75 1.43 0.80
C ARG A 332 21.83 1.57 1.99
N GLY A 333 22.33 2.13 3.09
CA GLY A 333 21.52 2.55 4.23
C GLY A 333 20.44 3.54 3.77
N GLN A 334 19.20 3.29 4.19
CA GLN A 334 18.03 3.91 3.58
C GLN A 334 17.95 5.43 3.83
N ALA A 335 18.37 5.92 5.00
CA ALA A 335 18.43 7.35 5.28
C ALA A 335 19.37 8.07 4.31
N THR A 336 20.56 7.51 4.08
CA THR A 336 21.52 8.05 3.12
C THR A 336 20.99 7.99 1.68
N ALA A 337 20.36 6.87 1.29
CA ALA A 337 19.80 6.71 -0.05
C ALA A 337 18.72 7.76 -0.34
N VAL A 338 17.75 7.92 0.57
CA VAL A 338 16.67 8.91 0.45
C VAL A 338 17.24 10.32 0.35
N TYR A 339 18.10 10.74 1.28
CA TYR A 339 18.68 12.07 1.26
C TYR A 339 19.45 12.36 -0.03
N LYS A 340 20.32 11.44 -0.47
CA LYS A 340 21.14 11.64 -1.67
C LYS A 340 20.33 11.68 -2.95
N VAL A 341 19.35 10.78 -3.10
CA VAL A 341 18.51 10.76 -4.31
C VAL A 341 17.58 11.99 -4.34
N SER A 342 16.98 12.36 -3.19
CA SER A 342 16.12 13.54 -3.13
C SER A 342 16.84 14.84 -3.48
N SER A 343 18.13 14.97 -3.15
CA SER A 343 18.91 16.16 -3.48
C SER A 343 19.05 16.41 -5.00
N VAL A 344 19.05 15.33 -5.81
CA VAL A 344 19.07 15.44 -7.27
C VAL A 344 17.66 15.56 -7.85
N ALA A 345 16.74 14.73 -7.37
CA ALA A 345 15.38 14.68 -7.87
C ALA A 345 14.61 15.99 -7.68
N ALA A 346 14.86 16.70 -6.57
CA ALA A 346 14.26 18.00 -6.28
C ALA A 346 14.55 19.07 -7.35
N HIS A 347 15.76 19.09 -7.92
CA HIS A 347 16.11 20.03 -8.99
C HIS A 347 15.31 19.82 -10.28
N SER A 348 14.80 18.60 -10.48
CA SER A 348 13.99 18.23 -11.65
C SER A 348 12.49 18.17 -11.34
N GLY A 349 12.08 18.51 -10.11
CA GLY A 349 10.69 18.41 -9.67
C GLY A 349 10.14 16.99 -9.67
N ILE A 350 11.01 15.97 -9.50
CA ILE A 350 10.60 14.56 -9.45
C ILE A 350 10.39 14.14 -8.00
N PRO A 351 9.16 13.73 -7.60
CA PRO A 351 8.91 13.15 -6.30
C PRO A 351 9.66 11.83 -6.12
N ILE A 352 10.08 11.54 -4.88
CA ILE A 352 10.69 10.26 -4.55
C ILE A 352 9.86 9.48 -3.55
N ILE A 353 9.85 8.18 -3.71
CA ILE A 353 9.14 7.20 -2.88
C ILE A 353 10.20 6.42 -2.10
N ALA A 354 10.25 6.58 -0.79
CA ALA A 354 11.17 5.83 0.06
C ALA A 354 10.66 4.40 0.28
N ASP A 355 11.31 3.42 -0.35
CA ASP A 355 10.92 2.01 -0.32
C ASP A 355 11.85 1.17 0.55
N GLY A 356 11.30 0.60 1.60
CA GLY A 356 12.00 -0.27 2.55
C GLY A 356 12.50 0.45 3.81
N GLY A 357 12.79 -0.34 4.84
CA GLY A 357 13.30 0.15 6.13
C GLY A 357 12.25 0.79 7.04
N ILE A 358 10.96 0.78 6.67
CA ILE A 358 9.88 1.33 7.48
C ILE A 358 9.31 0.25 8.40
N SER A 359 9.44 0.44 9.71
CA SER A 359 8.90 -0.44 10.75
C SER A 359 8.05 0.28 11.80
N ASN A 360 8.07 1.61 11.84
CA ASN A 360 7.32 2.44 12.78
C ASN A 360 7.09 3.86 12.22
N SER A 361 6.28 4.65 12.91
CA SER A 361 5.97 6.04 12.52
C SER A 361 7.20 6.96 12.51
N GLY A 362 8.15 6.74 13.41
CA GLY A 362 9.40 7.52 13.45
C GLY A 362 10.25 7.35 12.20
N HIS A 363 10.27 6.13 11.61
CA HIS A 363 10.93 5.89 10.32
C HIS A 363 10.22 6.64 9.18
N ILE A 364 8.89 6.75 9.22
CA ILE A 364 8.12 7.53 8.25
C ILE A 364 8.49 9.01 8.37
N VAL A 365 8.50 9.56 9.58
CA VAL A 365 8.92 10.95 9.83
C VAL A 365 10.32 11.20 9.25
N LYS A 366 11.27 10.31 9.54
CA LYS A 366 12.65 10.43 9.04
C LYS A 366 12.72 10.37 7.51
N ALA A 367 12.03 9.41 6.89
CA ALA A 367 12.02 9.27 5.45
C ALA A 367 11.46 10.54 4.76
N LEU A 368 10.30 11.01 5.21
CA LEU A 368 9.64 12.19 4.67
C LEU A 368 10.50 13.44 4.88
N THR A 369 11.05 13.65 6.08
CA THR A 369 11.89 14.81 6.38
C THR A 369 13.19 14.81 5.59
N LEU A 370 13.80 13.63 5.33
CA LEU A 370 15.02 13.50 4.52
C LEU A 370 14.79 13.75 3.02
N GLY A 371 13.58 14.03 2.60
CA GLY A 371 13.24 14.48 1.26
C GLY A 371 12.37 13.52 0.46
N ALA A 372 11.87 12.43 1.05
CA ALA A 372 10.86 11.62 0.39
C ALA A 372 9.52 12.36 0.35
N SER A 373 8.81 12.20 -0.77
CA SER A 373 7.42 12.64 -0.91
C SER A 373 6.46 11.64 -0.31
N THR A 374 6.74 10.35 -0.47
CA THR A 374 5.93 9.26 0.07
C THR A 374 6.81 8.12 0.58
N VAL A 375 6.23 7.24 1.39
CA VAL A 375 6.87 6.00 1.85
C VAL A 375 6.14 4.79 1.28
N MET A 376 6.91 3.82 0.74
CA MET A 376 6.37 2.55 0.27
C MET A 376 6.63 1.47 1.33
N MET A 377 5.57 0.75 1.69
CA MET A 377 5.58 -0.16 2.82
C MET A 377 5.19 -1.57 2.40
N GLY A 378 6.04 -2.55 2.73
CA GLY A 378 5.79 -3.98 2.56
C GLY A 378 5.42 -4.64 3.89
N SER A 379 6.41 -4.99 4.73
CA SER A 379 6.20 -5.68 6.02
C SER A 379 5.27 -4.92 6.98
N PHE A 380 5.27 -3.60 6.91
CA PHE A 380 4.39 -2.76 7.74
C PHE A 380 2.91 -3.02 7.44
N LEU A 381 2.55 -3.36 6.19
CA LEU A 381 1.18 -3.62 5.75
C LEU A 381 0.84 -5.12 5.63
N ALA A 382 1.83 -6.00 5.50
CA ALA A 382 1.63 -7.42 5.15
C ALA A 382 0.77 -8.22 6.14
N GLY A 383 0.75 -7.85 7.43
CA GLY A 383 -0.06 -8.50 8.47
C GLY A 383 -1.48 -7.98 8.59
N SER A 384 -1.91 -7.06 7.71
CA SER A 384 -3.25 -6.49 7.79
C SER A 384 -4.33 -7.40 7.21
N THR A 385 -5.57 -7.10 7.56
CA THR A 385 -6.75 -7.80 7.02
C THR A 385 -6.80 -7.73 5.50
N GLU A 386 -6.40 -6.59 4.93
CA GLU A 386 -6.50 -6.28 3.50
C GLU A 386 -5.37 -6.85 2.65
N ALA A 387 -4.28 -7.26 3.29
CA ALA A 387 -3.20 -7.96 2.59
C ALA A 387 -3.67 -9.36 2.14
N PRO A 388 -3.18 -9.86 0.99
CA PRO A 388 -3.51 -11.19 0.51
C PRO A 388 -3.13 -12.32 1.48
N GLY A 389 -3.83 -13.43 1.37
CA GLY A 389 -3.56 -14.66 2.13
C GLY A 389 -4.37 -14.76 3.43
N ALA A 390 -4.53 -16.00 3.88
CA ALA A 390 -5.24 -16.34 5.10
C ALA A 390 -4.37 -16.14 6.34
N TYR A 391 -5.01 -15.85 7.46
CA TYR A 391 -4.36 -15.93 8.77
C TYR A 391 -4.16 -17.37 9.19
N VAL A 392 -3.02 -17.64 9.81
CA VAL A 392 -2.70 -18.93 10.45
C VAL A 392 -2.24 -18.68 11.88
N TYR A 393 -2.36 -19.70 12.73
CA TYR A 393 -1.80 -19.65 14.07
C TYR A 393 -0.44 -20.33 14.08
N GLN A 394 0.58 -19.61 14.53
CA GLN A 394 1.95 -20.09 14.71
C GLN A 394 2.43 -19.68 16.10
N ASP A 395 2.86 -20.65 16.91
CA ASP A 395 3.32 -20.44 18.30
C ASP A 395 2.35 -19.61 19.15
N GLY A 396 1.03 -19.88 19.01
CA GLY A 396 -0.04 -19.17 19.72
C GLY A 396 -0.33 -17.75 19.22
N ARG A 397 0.32 -17.30 18.15
CA ARG A 397 0.12 -15.99 17.54
C ARG A 397 -0.58 -16.11 16.20
N ARG A 398 -1.54 -15.22 15.93
CA ARG A 398 -2.17 -15.08 14.63
C ARG A 398 -1.24 -14.31 13.70
N VAL A 399 -0.89 -14.93 12.56
CA VAL A 399 0.09 -14.39 11.61
C VAL A 399 -0.38 -14.55 10.17
N LYS A 400 0.17 -13.74 9.27
CA LYS A 400 0.09 -13.95 7.81
C LYS A 400 1.47 -14.23 7.23
N LYS A 401 1.50 -15.04 6.18
CA LYS A 401 2.69 -15.27 5.37
C LYS A 401 3.15 -13.95 4.75
N TYR A 402 4.44 -13.70 4.84
CA TYR A 402 5.10 -12.58 4.17
C TYR A 402 6.37 -13.06 3.50
N ARG A 403 6.54 -12.74 2.21
CA ARG A 403 7.72 -13.15 1.45
C ARG A 403 8.31 -12.03 0.61
N GLY A 404 9.64 -12.03 0.52
CA GLY A 404 10.37 -11.16 -0.40
C GLY A 404 10.13 -11.58 -1.84
N MET A 405 10.03 -10.60 -2.75
CA MET A 405 9.94 -10.87 -4.19
C MET A 405 11.21 -11.56 -4.71
N GLY A 406 12.34 -11.45 -3.99
CA GLY A 406 13.59 -12.18 -4.23
C GLY A 406 13.69 -13.56 -3.56
N SER A 407 12.66 -14.05 -2.89
CA SER A 407 12.66 -15.41 -2.36
C SER A 407 12.52 -16.44 -3.48
N LEU A 408 13.09 -17.64 -3.29
CA LEU A 408 12.95 -18.73 -4.29
C LEU A 408 11.49 -19.05 -4.59
N GLU A 409 10.64 -18.99 -3.58
CA GLU A 409 9.21 -19.24 -3.73
C GLU A 409 8.53 -18.20 -4.64
N ALA A 410 8.83 -16.90 -4.47
CA ALA A 410 8.30 -15.85 -5.31
C ALA A 410 8.86 -15.93 -6.73
N MET A 411 10.15 -16.21 -6.86
CA MET A 411 10.83 -16.39 -8.17
C MET A 411 10.27 -17.56 -8.97
N THR A 412 9.79 -18.60 -8.32
CA THR A 412 9.16 -19.74 -8.98
C THR A 412 7.84 -19.35 -9.66
N LYS A 413 7.17 -18.31 -9.18
CA LYS A 413 5.94 -17.76 -9.79
C LYS A 413 6.21 -16.71 -10.87
N GLY A 414 7.44 -16.18 -11.02
CA GLY A 414 7.79 -15.21 -12.06
C GLY A 414 8.50 -13.94 -11.60
N SER A 415 8.66 -13.71 -10.29
CA SER A 415 9.32 -12.50 -9.76
C SER A 415 10.82 -12.44 -10.02
N ASP A 416 11.42 -13.49 -10.55
CA ASP A 416 12.81 -13.55 -11.02
C ASP A 416 13.10 -12.51 -12.12
N ALA A 417 12.10 -12.13 -12.90
CA ALA A 417 12.19 -11.04 -13.87
C ALA A 417 12.70 -9.73 -13.27
N ARG A 418 12.35 -9.46 -12.01
CA ARG A 418 12.76 -8.28 -11.26
C ARG A 418 14.28 -8.21 -11.04
N TYR A 419 14.96 -9.34 -11.09
CA TYR A 419 16.40 -9.49 -10.82
C TYR A 419 17.24 -9.60 -12.11
N LEU A 420 16.66 -9.36 -13.27
CA LEU A 420 17.29 -9.42 -14.59
C LEU A 420 17.99 -10.77 -14.88
N GLY A 421 17.64 -11.80 -14.13
CA GLY A 421 18.21 -13.14 -14.27
C GLY A 421 17.67 -13.90 -15.48
N ASP A 422 18.51 -14.76 -16.05
CA ASP A 422 18.04 -15.81 -16.97
C ASP A 422 17.40 -16.95 -16.16
N THR A 423 16.08 -16.99 -16.19
CA THR A 423 15.23 -17.82 -15.32
C THR A 423 15.35 -19.31 -15.61
N ALA A 424 15.95 -19.68 -16.72
CA ALA A 424 16.03 -21.08 -17.16
C ALA A 424 17.09 -21.90 -16.43
N LYS A 425 18.07 -21.27 -15.76
CA LYS A 425 19.25 -22.00 -15.25
C LYS A 425 19.34 -22.05 -13.73
N MET A 426 19.58 -20.96 -13.06
CA MET A 426 19.79 -20.97 -11.61
C MET A 426 19.18 -19.69 -10.99
N LYS A 427 18.32 -19.86 -9.98
CA LYS A 427 17.73 -18.77 -9.24
C LYS A 427 18.54 -18.51 -7.97
N ILE A 428 19.07 -17.28 -7.84
CA ILE A 428 19.77 -16.87 -6.62
C ILE A 428 18.82 -16.08 -5.75
N ALA A 429 18.49 -16.62 -4.59
CA ALA A 429 17.62 -15.95 -3.63
C ALA A 429 18.28 -14.66 -3.10
N GLN A 430 17.52 -13.56 -3.14
CA GLN A 430 17.88 -12.28 -2.54
C GLN A 430 16.80 -11.82 -1.53
N GLY A 431 16.08 -12.76 -0.98
CA GLY A 431 15.03 -12.56 0.00
C GLY A 431 14.56 -13.87 0.59
N VAL A 432 13.84 -13.78 1.69
CA VAL A 432 13.34 -14.93 2.45
C VAL A 432 11.82 -14.97 2.49
N VAL A 433 11.28 -16.10 2.95
CA VAL A 433 9.87 -16.28 3.31
C VAL A 433 9.77 -16.28 4.83
N GLY A 434 8.83 -15.53 5.36
CA GLY A 434 8.58 -15.45 6.79
C GLY A 434 7.10 -15.24 7.09
N ALA A 435 6.81 -14.83 8.30
CA ALA A 435 5.47 -14.48 8.75
C ALA A 435 5.50 -13.16 9.52
N VAL A 436 4.37 -12.43 9.47
CA VAL A 436 4.16 -11.19 10.23
C VAL A 436 2.92 -11.31 11.09
N ALA A 437 2.96 -10.71 12.27
CA ALA A 437 1.83 -10.69 13.19
C ALA A 437 0.62 -10.00 12.56
N ASP A 438 -0.58 -10.45 12.99
CA ASP A 438 -1.83 -9.75 12.70
C ASP A 438 -1.80 -8.32 13.24
N LYS A 439 -2.13 -7.37 12.38
CA LYS A 439 -2.18 -5.93 12.70
C LYS A 439 -3.61 -5.37 12.64
N GLY A 440 -4.59 -6.22 12.34
CA GLY A 440 -5.94 -5.77 12.05
C GLY A 440 -6.05 -5.01 10.73
N SER A 441 -7.02 -4.12 10.62
CA SER A 441 -7.31 -3.38 9.38
C SER A 441 -6.42 -2.15 9.21
N VAL A 442 -5.95 -1.91 7.98
CA VAL A 442 -5.23 -0.67 7.60
C VAL A 442 -6.08 0.57 7.84
N LEU A 443 -7.41 0.47 7.75
CA LEU A 443 -8.33 1.57 8.05
C LEU A 443 -8.26 2.04 9.50
N LYS A 444 -7.74 1.21 10.39
CA LYS A 444 -7.56 1.54 11.79
C LYS A 444 -6.14 1.99 12.10
N PHE A 445 -5.13 1.24 11.67
CA PHE A 445 -3.78 1.53 12.12
C PHE A 445 -3.05 2.59 11.27
N ILE A 446 -3.39 2.79 9.99
CA ILE A 446 -2.81 3.86 9.19
C ILE A 446 -3.22 5.25 9.72
N PRO A 447 -4.50 5.54 10.03
CA PRO A 447 -4.86 6.80 10.69
C PRO A 447 -4.10 7.04 12.00
N TYR A 448 -3.97 6.02 12.85
CA TYR A 448 -3.19 6.10 14.07
C TYR A 448 -1.72 6.43 13.78
N THR A 449 -1.13 5.74 12.81
CA THR A 449 0.25 5.96 12.36
C THR A 449 0.45 7.38 11.83
N MET A 450 -0.48 7.88 11.03
CA MET A 450 -0.41 9.24 10.47
C MET A 450 -0.56 10.31 11.55
N GLN A 451 -1.37 10.08 12.58
CA GLN A 451 -1.42 10.99 13.71
C GLN A 451 -0.08 11.04 14.47
N ALA A 452 0.59 9.90 14.63
CA ALA A 452 1.94 9.88 15.22
C ALA A 452 2.97 10.58 14.31
N VAL A 453 2.85 10.46 12.98
CA VAL A 453 3.69 11.20 12.03
C VAL A 453 3.45 12.71 12.14
N LYS A 454 2.21 13.16 12.27
CA LYS A 454 1.89 14.59 12.51
C LYS A 454 2.53 15.11 13.79
N GLN A 455 2.50 14.34 14.88
CA GLN A 455 3.19 14.71 16.12
C GLN A 455 4.69 14.86 15.89
N GLY A 456 5.33 13.92 15.18
CA GLY A 456 6.74 14.03 14.85
C GLY A 456 7.06 15.28 14.01
N PHE A 457 6.22 15.62 13.05
CA PHE A 457 6.37 16.87 12.26
C PHE A 457 6.19 18.12 13.13
N GLN A 458 5.25 18.11 14.06
CA GLN A 458 5.07 19.19 15.04
C GLN A 458 6.33 19.38 15.87
N ASP A 459 6.93 18.29 16.40
CA ASP A 459 8.16 18.34 17.20
C ASP A 459 9.36 18.87 16.39
N LEU A 460 9.36 18.66 15.07
CA LEU A 460 10.34 19.24 14.15
C LEU A 460 10.09 20.72 13.83
N GLY A 461 8.98 21.30 14.27
CA GLY A 461 8.55 22.64 13.88
C GLY A 461 8.11 22.74 12.42
N ALA A 462 7.69 21.64 11.80
CA ALA A 462 7.32 21.56 10.40
C ALA A 462 5.81 21.33 10.25
N SER A 463 5.09 22.30 9.71
CA SER A 463 3.63 22.20 9.47
C SER A 463 3.24 21.46 8.20
N SER A 464 4.22 21.08 7.36
CA SER A 464 4.00 20.33 6.10
C SER A 464 5.28 19.61 5.66
N LEU A 465 5.17 18.70 4.67
CA LEU A 465 6.35 18.08 4.06
C LEU A 465 7.27 19.14 3.45
N GLN A 466 6.70 20.12 2.75
CA GLN A 466 7.50 21.18 2.15
C GLN A 466 8.27 21.99 3.19
N SER A 467 7.63 22.37 4.30
CA SER A 467 8.33 23.10 5.36
C SER A 467 9.44 22.28 6.01
N ALA A 468 9.25 20.96 6.19
CA ALA A 468 10.29 20.06 6.67
C ALA A 468 11.50 20.01 5.72
N HIS A 469 11.23 19.92 4.41
CA HIS A 469 12.30 19.96 3.39
C HIS A 469 13.05 21.28 3.37
N ASP A 470 12.35 22.39 3.56
CA ASP A 470 12.97 23.74 3.59
C ASP A 470 13.83 23.92 4.84
N LEU A 471 13.34 23.49 6.01
CA LEU A 471 14.12 23.48 7.26
C LEU A 471 15.37 22.59 7.17
N LEU A 472 15.25 21.43 6.47
CA LEU A 472 16.39 20.55 6.26
C LEU A 472 17.45 21.18 5.33
N ARG A 473 17.01 21.76 4.19
CA ARG A 473 17.88 22.36 3.18
C ARG A 473 18.58 23.63 3.67
N SER A 474 17.88 24.44 4.46
CA SER A 474 18.48 25.63 5.10
C SER A 474 19.51 25.27 6.19
N GLY A 475 19.52 24.01 6.65
CA GLY A 475 20.34 23.59 7.78
C GLY A 475 19.81 24.04 9.15
N THR A 476 18.60 24.61 9.19
CA THR A 476 17.89 24.96 10.44
C THR A 476 17.56 23.69 11.22
N LEU A 477 17.04 22.68 10.53
CA LEU A 477 16.81 21.38 11.13
C LEU A 477 18.12 20.61 11.25
N ARG A 478 18.43 20.18 12.47
CA ARG A 478 19.69 19.54 12.85
C ARG A 478 19.50 18.06 13.12
N LEU A 479 20.54 17.27 12.90
CA LEU A 479 20.55 15.84 13.12
C LEU A 479 21.79 15.42 13.91
N GLU A 480 21.65 14.28 14.58
CA GLU A 480 22.77 13.57 15.21
C GLU A 480 22.83 12.11 14.73
N VAL A 481 24.02 11.51 14.83
CA VAL A 481 24.22 10.09 14.68
C VAL A 481 24.09 9.45 16.05
N ARG A 482 23.26 8.42 16.15
CA ARG A 482 23.03 7.69 17.40
C ARG A 482 24.05 6.55 17.54
N THR A 483 24.68 6.47 18.70
CA THR A 483 25.43 5.27 19.09
C THR A 483 24.47 4.11 19.39
N GLY A 484 24.96 2.88 19.45
CA GLY A 484 24.15 1.73 19.86
C GLY A 484 23.50 1.93 21.25
N ALA A 485 24.24 2.54 22.19
CA ALA A 485 23.71 2.85 23.53
C ALA A 485 22.57 3.90 23.45
N ALA A 486 22.72 4.95 22.65
CA ALA A 486 21.68 5.96 22.45
C ALA A 486 20.43 5.39 21.74
N GLN A 487 20.59 4.38 20.88
CA GLN A 487 19.45 3.68 20.28
C GLN A 487 18.69 2.84 21.33
N VAL A 488 19.38 2.16 22.23
CA VAL A 488 18.78 1.39 23.32
C VAL A 488 18.06 2.34 24.30
N GLU A 489 18.71 3.44 24.71
CA GLU A 489 18.13 4.48 25.58
C GLU A 489 16.87 5.10 24.97
N GLY A 490 16.86 5.35 23.68
CA GLY A 490 15.71 5.88 22.94
C GLY A 490 14.55 4.91 22.77
N GLY A 491 14.66 3.66 23.23
CA GLY A 491 13.64 2.64 23.24
C GLY A 491 13.11 2.33 24.64
N VAL A 492 12.16 1.38 24.73
CA VAL A 492 11.71 0.89 26.05
C VAL A 492 12.84 0.06 26.67
N HIS A 493 13.25 0.40 27.88
CA HIS A 493 14.31 -0.31 28.61
C HIS A 493 14.05 -0.27 30.12
N GLY A 494 14.69 -1.16 30.87
CA GLY A 494 14.66 -1.21 32.32
C GLY A 494 13.31 -1.64 32.95
N LEU A 495 12.35 -2.13 32.17
CA LEU A 495 11.05 -2.61 32.66
C LEU A 495 11.00 -4.15 32.68
N VAL A 496 10.33 -4.71 33.66
CA VAL A 496 10.10 -6.17 33.75
C VAL A 496 9.07 -6.61 32.71
N SER A 497 8.02 -5.80 32.49
CA SER A 497 7.01 -6.02 31.46
C SER A 497 6.42 -4.68 31.00
N TYR A 498 5.95 -4.64 29.76
CA TYR A 498 5.27 -3.46 29.22
C TYR A 498 4.33 -3.86 28.09
N GLU A 499 3.33 -3.05 27.85
CA GLU A 499 2.47 -3.12 26.67
C GLU A 499 2.89 -2.03 25.67
N LYS A 500 3.14 -2.42 24.43
CA LYS A 500 3.47 -1.49 23.35
C LYS A 500 2.51 -1.71 22.18
N LYS A 501 1.79 -0.67 21.80
CA LYS A 501 1.07 -0.66 20.53
C LYS A 501 2.07 -0.50 19.40
N SER A 502 2.07 -1.43 18.46
CA SER A 502 3.06 -1.53 17.38
C SER A 502 2.52 -1.03 16.04
N PHE A 503 1.80 0.07 16.05
CA PHE A 503 1.35 0.69 14.80
C PHE A 503 2.16 1.94 14.50
#